data_e2e602f4bf56a116d8d143ab324271ee
#
_entry.id   e2e602f4bf56a116d8d143ab324271ee
#
_cell.length_a   1.000
_cell.length_b   1.000
_cell.length_c   1.000
_cell.angle_alpha   90.00
_cell.angle_beta   90.00
_cell.angle_gamma   90.00
#
_symmetry.space_group_name_H-M   'P 1'
#
loop_
_entity.id
_entity.type
_entity.pdbx_description
1 polymer ?
#
loop_
_entity_poly.entity_id
_entity_poly.type
_entity_poly.pdbx_seq_one_letter_code
_entity_poly.pdbx_strand_id
1 'polypeptide(L)'
;DCPPNFYDSGNNPQYKFFKRNIDYLNRMSHMLSDGRHMSTCAILYDAESHWQNPDGLPEKNAVLYCPESGQANPNYLPLERIAKELYDNLLDYDIIPTDYLDKIEDSSLNGEKYNVLIVPYNKYIPDAVLKKLNTADVKVITVSESDWKTEFENVKLGNLVDYMRENNYCDISADYDGIYLRYYHYTRDDAHIYLFVNEDKNNQIQTEIKFSKSEMSEYIEYDCFENKAYKKTGRNGKIKISIEPYNSVMIIDGAYVPSEAEEYREKIFGEEYEIKPEFKISLAEGNSDKFEFYKKTDELFNVTGRDERPHFSGHIKYETEVKLKKNDLMLDLGY
;
A
#
# COMPACT_ATOMS: atom_id res chain seq x y z
N ASP A 1 -16.32 -13.01 13.77
CA ASP A 1 -15.19 -12.09 13.78
C ASP A 1 -14.05 -12.58 14.66
N CYS A 2 -13.44 -13.68 14.27
CA CYS A 2 -12.26 -14.13 14.97
C CYS A 2 -11.06 -13.41 14.38
N PRO A 3 -10.22 -12.75 15.19
CA PRO A 3 -8.91 -12.31 14.70
C PRO A 3 -8.16 -13.53 14.19
N PRO A 4 -7.37 -13.39 13.13
CA PRO A 4 -6.58 -14.48 12.60
C PRO A 4 -5.76 -15.08 13.72
N ASN A 5 -5.91 -16.37 13.91
CA ASN A 5 -5.28 -17.10 15.00
C ASN A 5 -3.87 -17.49 14.58
N PHE A 6 -2.94 -16.56 14.73
CA PHE A 6 -1.51 -16.82 14.49
C PHE A 6 -0.88 -17.61 15.62
N TYR A 7 -1.59 -17.74 16.73
CA TYR A 7 -1.09 -18.53 17.84
C TYR A 7 -1.24 -19.97 17.52
N ASP A 8 -0.26 -20.64 17.95
CA ASP A 8 -0.49 -21.95 17.96
C ASP A 8 0.14 -22.69 19.05
N SER A 9 -0.61 -23.39 19.71
CA SER A 9 -0.21 -24.49 20.54
C SER A 9 0.28 -25.71 19.74
N GLY A 10 0.97 -25.50 18.65
CA GLY A 10 1.63 -26.57 17.89
C GLY A 10 0.90 -27.00 16.60
N ASN A 11 -0.18 -26.32 16.19
CA ASN A 11 -0.96 -26.75 15.03
C ASN A 11 -0.86 -25.83 13.80
N ASN A 12 -0.39 -24.58 13.97
CA ASN A 12 -0.20 -23.67 12.85
C ASN A 12 1.20 -23.83 12.24
N PRO A 13 1.35 -24.39 11.04
CA PRO A 13 2.65 -24.59 10.43
C PRO A 13 3.40 -23.29 10.11
N GLN A 14 2.71 -22.15 10.01
CA GLN A 14 3.32 -20.87 9.75
C GLN A 14 3.93 -20.23 11.00
N TYR A 15 3.58 -20.68 12.21
CA TYR A 15 3.97 -20.04 13.47
C TYR A 15 5.48 -19.86 13.62
N LYS A 16 6.27 -20.83 13.24
CA LYS A 16 7.75 -20.76 13.32
C LYS A 16 8.39 -19.70 12.42
N PHE A 17 7.64 -19.24 11.40
CA PHE A 17 8.07 -18.17 10.51
C PHE A 17 7.51 -16.80 10.90
N PHE A 18 6.60 -16.74 11.88
CA PHE A 18 5.91 -15.53 12.30
C PHE A 18 6.87 -14.42 12.74
N LYS A 19 7.99 -14.80 13.37
CA LYS A 19 9.03 -13.84 13.76
C LYS A 19 9.51 -12.99 12.59
N ARG A 20 9.62 -13.55 11.39
CA ARG A 20 10.07 -12.81 10.19
C ARG A 20 9.09 -11.68 9.82
N ASN A 21 7.78 -11.96 9.91
CA ASN A 21 6.74 -10.93 9.71
C ASN A 21 6.80 -9.86 10.81
N ILE A 22 6.97 -10.25 12.06
CA ILE A 22 7.09 -9.30 13.16
C ILE A 22 8.33 -8.41 13.01
N ASP A 23 9.45 -8.96 12.62
CA ASP A 23 10.68 -8.20 12.39
C ASP A 23 10.48 -7.17 11.24
N TYR A 24 9.81 -7.56 10.16
CA TYR A 24 9.43 -6.67 9.07
C TYR A 24 8.51 -5.54 9.56
N LEU A 25 7.43 -5.87 10.27
CA LEU A 25 6.49 -4.88 10.80
C LEU A 25 7.16 -3.93 11.79
N ASN A 26 8.05 -4.43 12.65
CA ASN A 26 8.78 -3.60 13.59
C ASN A 26 9.70 -2.60 12.88
N ARG A 27 10.41 -3.02 11.83
CA ARG A 27 11.25 -2.12 11.04
C ARG A 27 10.41 -1.06 10.31
N MET A 28 9.32 -1.47 9.70
CA MET A 28 8.40 -0.55 9.02
C MET A 28 7.81 0.46 10.02
N SER A 29 7.31 0.00 11.16
CA SER A 29 6.78 0.86 12.21
C SER A 29 7.83 1.81 12.76
N HIS A 30 9.07 1.33 12.95
CA HIS A 30 10.17 2.19 13.39
C HIS A 30 10.46 3.32 12.40
N MET A 31 10.43 3.02 11.10
CA MET A 31 10.65 4.02 10.04
C MET A 31 9.55 5.06 9.99
N LEU A 32 8.30 4.66 10.25
CA LEU A 32 7.10 5.48 10.17
C LEU A 32 6.59 5.94 11.55
N SER A 33 7.50 6.12 12.53
CA SER A 33 7.19 6.60 13.88
C SER A 33 8.01 7.86 14.21
N ASP A 34 7.54 8.62 15.19
CA ASP A 34 8.21 9.82 15.73
C ASP A 34 8.39 10.95 14.70
N GLY A 35 7.56 10.98 13.69
CA GLY A 35 7.57 11.99 12.64
C GLY A 35 6.16 12.44 12.27
N ARG A 36 5.92 12.77 11.00
CA ARG A 36 4.64 13.27 10.52
C ARG A 36 4.27 12.62 9.20
N HIS A 37 3.01 12.28 9.07
CA HIS A 37 2.39 11.98 7.77
C HIS A 37 2.36 13.23 6.90
N MET A 38 2.48 13.08 5.60
CA MET A 38 2.50 14.18 4.64
C MET A 38 1.47 13.92 3.55
N SER A 39 0.27 14.47 3.71
CA SER A 39 -0.74 14.46 2.66
C SER A 39 -0.92 15.85 2.05
N THR A 40 -1.37 15.89 0.81
CA THR A 40 -1.60 17.16 0.09
C THR A 40 -3.02 17.65 0.18
N CYS A 41 -3.94 16.79 0.60
CA CYS A 41 -5.37 17.11 0.76
C CYS A 41 -5.98 16.41 1.97
N ALA A 42 -7.13 16.92 2.38
CA ALA A 42 -7.96 16.29 3.38
C ALA A 42 -9.39 16.10 2.85
N ILE A 43 -10.07 15.06 3.33
CA ILE A 43 -11.49 14.81 3.05
C ILE A 43 -12.27 15.10 4.32
N LEU A 44 -13.33 15.90 4.22
CA LEU A 44 -14.19 16.17 5.36
C LEU A 44 -15.02 14.94 5.71
N TYR A 45 -14.98 14.53 6.97
CA TYR A 45 -15.95 13.59 7.55
C TYR A 45 -17.03 14.37 8.30
N ASP A 46 -18.18 14.51 7.65
CA ASP A 46 -19.32 15.23 8.19
C ASP A 46 -20.36 14.27 8.79
N ALA A 47 -20.08 13.80 10.00
CA ALA A 47 -20.97 12.90 10.74
C ALA A 47 -22.33 13.55 11.04
N GLU A 48 -22.34 14.87 11.31
CA GLU A 48 -23.54 15.60 11.66
C GLU A 48 -24.56 15.60 10.53
N SER A 49 -24.09 15.76 9.29
CA SER A 49 -24.92 15.68 8.10
C SER A 49 -25.52 14.29 7.90
N HIS A 50 -24.75 13.25 8.19
CA HIS A 50 -25.25 11.88 8.12
C HIS A 50 -26.33 11.61 9.20
N TRP A 51 -26.13 12.11 10.42
CA TRP A 51 -27.12 11.94 11.49
C TRP A 51 -28.42 12.70 11.25
N GLN A 52 -28.36 13.81 10.51
CA GLN A 52 -29.55 14.61 10.14
C GLN A 52 -30.28 14.06 8.91
N ASN A 53 -29.67 13.10 8.20
CA ASN A 53 -30.31 12.52 7.03
C ASN A 53 -31.52 11.67 7.44
N PRO A 54 -32.77 12.08 7.09
CA PRO A 54 -33.96 11.33 7.44
C PRO A 54 -34.06 9.97 6.75
N ASP A 55 -33.34 9.78 5.64
CA ASP A 55 -33.26 8.50 4.93
C ASP A 55 -32.31 7.52 5.64
N GLY A 56 -31.68 7.97 6.73
CA GLY A 56 -30.69 7.20 7.47
C GLY A 56 -29.36 7.01 6.74
N LEU A 57 -28.43 6.34 7.41
CA LEU A 57 -27.27 5.78 6.74
C LEU A 57 -27.76 4.72 5.75
N PRO A 58 -27.16 4.60 4.55
CA PRO A 58 -27.53 3.55 3.62
C PRO A 58 -27.47 2.22 4.36
N GLU A 59 -28.66 1.63 4.56
CA GLU A 59 -28.78 0.32 5.21
C GLU A 59 -28.02 -0.70 4.38
N LYS A 60 -27.27 -1.47 5.07
CA LYS A 60 -26.69 -2.74 4.67
C LYS A 60 -25.39 -2.70 3.94
N ASN A 61 -24.47 -3.23 4.65
CA ASN A 61 -23.24 -3.79 4.19
C ASN A 61 -22.21 -2.74 3.77
N ALA A 62 -21.79 -1.93 4.73
CA ALA A 62 -20.37 -1.66 4.85
C ALA A 62 -19.65 -3.01 4.97
N VAL A 63 -19.80 -3.85 3.95
CA VAL A 63 -18.91 -4.98 3.78
C VAL A 63 -17.59 -4.31 3.49
N LEU A 64 -16.67 -4.49 4.40
CA LEU A 64 -15.26 -4.28 4.20
C LEU A 64 -14.95 -4.49 2.72
N TYR A 65 -14.37 -3.47 2.11
CA TYR A 65 -13.85 -3.53 0.77
C TYR A 65 -13.16 -4.86 0.56
N CYS A 66 -13.68 -5.67 -0.35
CA CYS A 66 -13.02 -6.89 -0.79
C CYS A 66 -12.48 -6.62 -2.20
N PRO A 67 -11.19 -6.26 -2.34
CA PRO A 67 -10.58 -5.97 -3.63
C PRO A 67 -10.70 -7.14 -4.60
N GLU A 68 -10.78 -8.36 -4.05
CA GLU A 68 -10.83 -9.60 -4.82
C GLU A 68 -12.13 -9.78 -5.62
N SER A 69 -13.21 -9.12 -5.22
CA SER A 69 -14.49 -9.25 -5.92
C SER A 69 -14.59 -8.39 -7.17
N GLY A 70 -13.73 -7.38 -7.33
CA GLY A 70 -13.79 -6.42 -8.44
C GLY A 70 -15.12 -5.64 -8.53
N GLN A 71 -16.04 -5.87 -7.58
CA GLN A 71 -17.34 -5.23 -7.55
C GLN A 71 -17.26 -4.00 -6.67
N ALA A 72 -17.45 -2.84 -7.29
CA ALA A 72 -17.71 -1.62 -6.54
C ALA A 72 -18.95 -1.84 -5.68
N ASN A 73 -18.83 -1.66 -4.36
CA ASN A 73 -20.00 -1.65 -3.51
C ASN A 73 -20.90 -0.48 -3.94
N PRO A 74 -22.13 -0.73 -4.45
CA PRO A 74 -22.99 0.34 -4.91
C PRO A 74 -23.42 1.30 -3.80
N ASN A 75 -23.20 0.94 -2.54
CA ASN A 75 -23.57 1.68 -1.35
C ASN A 75 -22.41 2.45 -0.70
N TYR A 76 -21.30 2.64 -1.40
CA TYR A 76 -20.23 3.51 -0.90
C TYR A 76 -20.76 4.90 -0.58
N LEU A 77 -20.41 5.39 0.60
CA LEU A 77 -20.59 6.79 0.94
C LEU A 77 -19.81 7.67 -0.03
N PRO A 78 -20.28 8.90 -0.31
CA PRO A 78 -19.53 9.83 -1.16
C PRO A 78 -18.07 10.01 -0.73
N LEU A 79 -17.80 10.07 0.57
CA LEU A 79 -16.45 10.10 1.14
C LEU A 79 -15.61 8.90 0.70
N GLU A 80 -16.16 7.68 0.79
CA GLU A 80 -15.45 6.45 0.43
C GLU A 80 -15.12 6.39 -1.05
N ARG A 81 -16.00 6.91 -1.91
CA ARG A 81 -15.74 7.01 -3.35
C ARG A 81 -14.60 7.97 -3.67
N ILE A 82 -14.57 9.14 -2.99
CA ILE A 82 -13.50 10.11 -3.12
C ILE A 82 -12.19 9.51 -2.63
N ALA A 83 -12.20 8.90 -1.44
CA ALA A 83 -11.04 8.24 -0.87
C ALA A 83 -10.46 7.17 -1.80
N LYS A 84 -11.34 6.34 -2.38
CA LYS A 84 -10.94 5.32 -3.35
C LYS A 84 -10.33 5.93 -4.62
N GLU A 85 -10.96 6.97 -5.17
CA GLU A 85 -10.48 7.65 -6.37
C GLU A 85 -9.07 8.24 -6.17
N LEU A 86 -8.85 8.90 -5.03
CA LEU A 86 -7.54 9.44 -4.68
C LEU A 86 -6.51 8.32 -4.46
N TYR A 87 -6.87 7.32 -3.67
CA TYR A 87 -5.98 6.21 -3.30
C TYR A 87 -5.52 5.39 -4.51
N ASP A 88 -6.42 5.10 -5.45
CA ASP A 88 -6.09 4.36 -6.67
C ASP A 88 -5.19 5.17 -7.61
N ASN A 89 -5.12 6.49 -7.45
CA ASN A 89 -4.33 7.40 -8.27
C ASN A 89 -3.11 8.00 -7.56
N LEU A 90 -2.65 7.37 -6.47
CA LEU A 90 -1.46 7.78 -5.70
C LEU A 90 -1.56 9.20 -5.12
N LEU A 91 -2.76 9.59 -4.71
CA LEU A 91 -3.04 10.82 -4.00
C LEU A 91 -3.37 10.47 -2.56
N ASP A 92 -2.43 10.73 -1.67
CA ASP A 92 -2.63 10.50 -0.24
C ASP A 92 -3.48 11.61 0.38
N TYR A 93 -4.25 11.28 1.41
CA TYR A 93 -5.21 12.17 2.03
C TYR A 93 -5.37 11.87 3.52
N ASP A 94 -5.80 12.88 4.26
CA ASP A 94 -6.31 12.73 5.62
C ASP A 94 -7.83 12.82 5.65
N ILE A 95 -8.42 12.31 6.73
CA ILE A 95 -9.85 12.46 7.01
C ILE A 95 -10.01 13.38 8.22
N ILE A 96 -10.65 14.53 8.02
CA ILE A 96 -10.83 15.54 9.05
C ILE A 96 -12.30 15.63 9.46
N PRO A 97 -12.65 15.39 10.73
CA PRO A 97 -14.00 15.63 11.21
C PRO A 97 -14.29 17.14 11.37
N THR A 98 -15.57 17.51 11.33
CA THR A 98 -16.06 18.90 11.42
C THR A 98 -15.58 19.66 12.66
N ASP A 99 -15.29 18.96 13.74
CA ASP A 99 -14.79 19.57 15.00
C ASP A 99 -13.39 20.16 14.87
N TYR A 100 -12.65 19.80 13.82
CA TYR A 100 -11.29 20.29 13.60
C TYR A 100 -11.22 21.45 12.59
N LEU A 101 -12.30 21.78 11.91
CA LEU A 101 -12.32 22.87 10.92
C LEU A 101 -11.87 24.21 11.50
N ASP A 102 -12.28 24.53 12.74
CA ASP A 102 -11.91 25.75 13.44
C ASP A 102 -10.45 25.76 13.94
N LYS A 103 -9.72 24.66 13.76
CA LYS A 103 -8.32 24.50 14.18
C LYS A 103 -7.34 24.53 13.01
N ILE A 104 -7.87 24.68 11.79
CA ILE A 104 -7.02 24.82 10.60
C ILE A 104 -6.52 26.26 10.56
N GLU A 105 -5.20 26.46 10.58
CA GLU A 105 -4.52 27.75 10.50
C GLU A 105 -3.44 27.68 9.41
N ASP A 106 -3.40 28.67 8.51
CA ASP A 106 -2.49 28.73 7.36
C ASP A 106 -2.50 27.41 6.54
N SER A 107 -3.72 26.89 6.30
CA SER A 107 -3.95 25.61 5.60
C SER A 107 -3.30 24.39 6.29
N SER A 108 -3.02 24.50 7.59
CA SER A 108 -2.34 23.47 8.37
C SER A 108 -3.16 23.04 9.57
N LEU A 109 -3.11 21.75 9.85
CA LEU A 109 -3.68 21.14 11.05
C LEU A 109 -2.63 20.20 11.69
N ASN A 110 -2.30 20.45 12.97
CA ASN A 110 -1.29 19.69 13.72
C ASN A 110 0.09 19.61 13.01
N GLY A 111 0.40 20.59 12.17
CA GLY A 111 1.67 20.69 11.44
C GLY A 111 1.66 20.00 10.07
N GLU A 112 0.55 19.40 9.66
CA GLU A 112 0.32 18.95 8.27
C GLU A 112 -0.33 20.06 7.46
N LYS A 113 0.14 20.24 6.23
CA LYS A 113 -0.33 21.32 5.35
C LYS A 113 -1.11 20.77 4.18
N TYR A 114 -2.35 21.21 4.06
CA TYR A 114 -3.26 20.79 2.97
C TYR A 114 -3.37 21.88 1.91
N ASN A 115 -3.28 21.48 0.66
CA ASN A 115 -3.57 22.37 -0.47
C ASN A 115 -5.08 22.59 -0.63
N VAL A 116 -5.87 21.57 -0.26
CA VAL A 116 -7.31 21.59 -0.46
C VAL A 116 -8.03 20.70 0.56
N LEU A 117 -9.18 21.15 1.02
CA LEU A 117 -10.15 20.38 1.77
C LEU A 117 -11.30 19.98 0.84
N ILE A 118 -11.51 18.69 0.71
CA ILE A 118 -12.53 18.08 -0.17
C ILE A 118 -13.77 17.78 0.66
N VAL A 119 -14.89 18.38 0.28
CA VAL A 119 -16.18 18.16 0.93
C VAL A 119 -17.01 17.20 0.10
N PRO A 120 -17.27 15.97 0.58
CA PRO A 120 -18.13 15.02 -0.11
C PRO A 120 -19.57 15.54 -0.17
N TYR A 121 -20.27 15.22 -1.26
CA TYR A 121 -21.70 15.53 -1.37
C TYR A 121 -22.49 14.97 -0.19
N ASN A 122 -23.30 15.82 0.41
CA ASN A 122 -24.30 15.40 1.37
C ASN A 122 -25.62 16.15 1.09
N LYS A 123 -26.73 15.43 1.17
CA LYS A 123 -28.06 15.98 0.92
C LYS A 123 -28.46 17.02 1.97
N TYR A 124 -28.00 16.85 3.18
CA TYR A 124 -28.30 17.69 4.33
C TYR A 124 -26.99 18.12 4.99
N ILE A 125 -26.69 19.40 4.91
CA ILE A 125 -25.55 19.98 5.63
C ILE A 125 -26.08 20.99 6.63
N PRO A 126 -25.77 20.85 7.93
CA PRO A 126 -26.14 21.82 8.93
C PRO A 126 -25.54 23.22 8.65
N ASP A 127 -26.31 24.28 8.92
CA ASP A 127 -25.80 25.66 8.79
C ASP A 127 -24.53 25.90 9.61
N ALA A 128 -24.41 25.23 10.74
CA ALA A 128 -23.21 25.30 11.58
C ALA A 128 -21.96 24.76 10.85
N VAL A 129 -22.09 23.66 10.11
CA VAL A 129 -20.99 23.08 9.31
C VAL A 129 -20.65 24.00 8.14
N LEU A 130 -21.66 24.51 7.42
CA LEU A 130 -21.44 25.47 6.33
C LEU A 130 -20.72 26.72 6.81
N LYS A 131 -21.10 27.22 7.98
CA LYS A 131 -20.42 28.38 8.57
C LYS A 131 -18.95 28.10 8.88
N LYS A 132 -18.62 26.92 9.43
CA LYS A 132 -17.24 26.50 9.67
C LYS A 132 -16.45 26.38 8.37
N LEU A 133 -17.03 25.76 7.35
CA LEU A 133 -16.39 25.63 6.02
C LEU A 133 -16.09 27.02 5.40
N ASN A 134 -17.01 27.97 5.49
CA ASN A 134 -16.82 29.33 4.98
C ASN A 134 -15.74 30.12 5.74
N THR A 135 -15.41 29.72 6.96
CA THR A 135 -14.37 30.38 7.77
C THR A 135 -13.09 29.57 7.86
N ALA A 136 -13.05 28.36 7.32
CA ALA A 136 -11.86 27.52 7.34
C ALA A 136 -10.72 28.16 6.53
N ASP A 137 -9.53 28.22 7.13
CA ASP A 137 -8.35 28.82 6.50
C ASP A 137 -7.64 27.81 5.59
N VAL A 138 -8.38 27.26 4.62
CA VAL A 138 -7.91 26.33 3.60
C VAL A 138 -8.79 26.47 2.36
N LYS A 139 -8.24 26.18 1.17
CA LYS A 139 -9.05 26.06 -0.05
C LYS A 139 -10.08 24.95 0.11
N VAL A 140 -11.35 25.24 -0.03
CA VAL A 140 -12.44 24.25 0.02
C VAL A 140 -12.97 23.99 -1.39
N ILE A 141 -13.17 22.72 -1.73
CA ILE A 141 -13.90 22.26 -2.91
C ILE A 141 -14.98 21.27 -2.51
N THR A 142 -16.02 21.18 -3.30
CA THR A 142 -17.05 20.15 -3.15
C THR A 142 -16.93 19.11 -4.24
N VAL A 143 -17.23 17.85 -3.94
CA VAL A 143 -17.27 16.78 -4.94
C VAL A 143 -18.68 16.22 -5.05
N SER A 144 -19.30 16.43 -6.21
CA SER A 144 -20.67 16.00 -6.51
C SER A 144 -20.87 15.78 -8.00
N GLU A 145 -21.66 14.77 -8.36
CA GLU A 145 -22.11 14.53 -9.74
C GLU A 145 -23.24 15.49 -10.17
N SER A 146 -23.98 16.04 -9.22
CA SER A 146 -25.05 17.00 -9.46
C SER A 146 -24.60 18.42 -9.13
N ASP A 147 -25.27 19.41 -9.72
CA ASP A 147 -25.09 20.83 -9.39
C ASP A 147 -25.49 21.04 -7.92
N TRP A 148 -24.55 20.94 -7.04
CA TRP A 148 -24.74 21.23 -5.63
C TRP A 148 -24.60 22.74 -5.41
N LYS A 149 -25.66 23.37 -4.97
CA LYS A 149 -25.67 24.82 -4.76
C LYS A 149 -24.92 25.17 -3.48
N THR A 150 -23.63 25.30 -3.59
CA THR A 150 -22.74 25.87 -2.56
C THR A 150 -21.96 27.03 -3.14
N GLU A 151 -21.34 27.85 -2.29
CA GLU A 151 -20.44 28.92 -2.71
C GLU A 151 -19.05 28.37 -3.11
N PHE A 152 -18.81 27.08 -2.89
CA PHE A 152 -17.53 26.43 -3.19
C PHE A 152 -17.50 25.90 -4.63
N GLU A 153 -16.29 25.83 -5.16
CA GLU A 153 -16.04 25.20 -6.45
C GLU A 153 -16.46 23.74 -6.41
N ASN A 154 -17.28 23.30 -7.35
CA ASN A 154 -17.72 21.92 -7.45
C ASN A 154 -16.94 21.15 -8.52
N VAL A 155 -16.35 20.04 -8.14
CA VAL A 155 -15.62 19.12 -9.02
C VAL A 155 -16.42 17.82 -9.13
N LYS A 156 -16.55 17.26 -10.32
CA LYS A 156 -17.12 15.92 -10.50
C LYS A 156 -16.11 14.87 -10.07
N LEU A 157 -16.56 13.76 -9.51
CA LEU A 157 -15.68 12.70 -9.04
C LEU A 157 -14.72 12.22 -10.14
N GLY A 158 -15.22 11.96 -11.36
CA GLY A 158 -14.38 11.53 -12.47
C GLY A 158 -13.36 12.56 -12.98
N ASN A 159 -13.43 13.81 -12.52
CA ASN A 159 -12.48 14.88 -12.86
C ASN A 159 -11.58 15.25 -11.65
N LEU A 160 -11.78 14.62 -10.50
CA LEU A 160 -11.09 14.99 -9.27
C LEU A 160 -9.56 14.83 -9.39
N VAL A 161 -9.11 13.72 -9.94
CA VAL A 161 -7.69 13.43 -10.11
C VAL A 161 -7.03 14.44 -11.07
N ASP A 162 -7.68 14.75 -12.18
CA ASP A 162 -7.19 15.74 -13.13
C ASP A 162 -7.15 17.14 -12.50
N TYR A 163 -8.18 17.50 -11.75
CA TYR A 163 -8.19 18.73 -10.96
C TYR A 163 -7.01 18.83 -10.00
N MET A 164 -6.72 17.76 -9.27
CA MET A 164 -5.57 17.71 -8.35
C MET A 164 -4.24 17.88 -9.09
N ARG A 165 -4.09 17.24 -10.24
CA ARG A 165 -2.88 17.33 -11.09
C ARG A 165 -2.69 18.72 -11.69
N GLU A 166 -3.73 19.30 -12.26
CA GLU A 166 -3.71 20.64 -12.89
C GLU A 166 -3.38 21.75 -11.88
N ASN A 167 -3.82 21.59 -10.63
CA ASN A 167 -3.51 22.54 -9.56
C ASN A 167 -2.20 22.25 -8.82
N ASN A 168 -1.42 21.27 -9.25
CA ASN A 168 -0.17 20.82 -8.60
C ASN A 168 -0.37 20.41 -7.13
N TYR A 169 -1.50 19.76 -6.82
CA TYR A 169 -1.80 19.22 -5.50
C TYR A 169 -1.33 17.77 -5.32
N CYS A 170 -0.50 17.28 -6.23
CA CYS A 170 0.10 15.96 -6.16
C CYS A 170 1.51 16.04 -5.58
N ASP A 171 1.83 15.17 -4.66
CA ASP A 171 3.18 15.04 -4.12
C ASP A 171 4.09 14.22 -5.02
N ILE A 172 3.54 13.17 -5.61
CA ILE A 172 4.21 12.32 -6.59
C ILE A 172 3.34 12.12 -7.85
N SER A 173 3.97 11.61 -8.88
CA SER A 173 3.29 11.00 -10.03
C SER A 173 4.04 9.76 -10.48
N ALA A 174 3.33 8.75 -10.97
CA ALA A 174 3.88 7.51 -11.49
C ALA A 174 3.47 7.31 -12.94
N ASP A 175 4.33 6.67 -13.71
CA ASP A 175 4.00 6.17 -15.05
C ASP A 175 3.43 4.75 -14.91
N TYR A 176 2.24 4.67 -14.29
CA TYR A 176 1.57 3.42 -13.94
C TYR A 176 0.05 3.58 -14.02
N ASP A 177 -0.57 2.81 -14.91
CA ASP A 177 -2.02 2.85 -15.17
C ASP A 177 -2.83 1.86 -14.32
N GLY A 178 -2.17 1.10 -13.46
CA GLY A 178 -2.85 0.11 -12.60
C GLY A 178 -3.32 0.70 -11.27
N ILE A 179 -4.11 -0.11 -10.56
CA ILE A 179 -4.72 0.26 -9.27
C ILE A 179 -4.09 -0.46 -8.06
N TYR A 180 -2.96 -1.13 -8.23
CA TYR A 180 -2.36 -1.96 -7.17
C TYR A 180 -1.11 -1.35 -6.53
N LEU A 181 -0.60 -0.24 -7.06
CA LEU A 181 0.48 0.49 -6.42
C LEU A 181 -0.10 1.37 -5.31
N ARG A 182 0.47 1.28 -4.11
CA ARG A 182 0.13 2.15 -2.98
C ARG A 182 1.32 3.01 -2.60
N TYR A 183 1.00 4.13 -2.02
CA TYR A 183 1.95 5.16 -1.67
C TYR A 183 1.58 5.78 -0.32
N TYR A 184 2.61 6.06 0.49
CA TYR A 184 2.48 6.76 1.75
C TYR A 184 3.72 7.62 1.97
N HIS A 185 3.55 8.90 2.30
CA HIS A 185 4.65 9.83 2.56
C HIS A 185 4.74 10.20 4.03
N TYR A 186 5.92 10.08 4.58
CA TYR A 186 6.23 10.37 5.97
C TYR A 186 7.50 11.20 6.08
N THR A 187 7.58 12.09 7.07
CA THR A 187 8.80 12.86 7.35
C THR A 187 9.29 12.58 8.75
N ARG A 188 10.59 12.40 8.90
CA ARG A 188 11.26 12.20 10.18
C ARG A 188 12.70 12.74 10.12
N ASP A 189 13.11 13.50 11.13
CA ASP A 189 14.47 14.01 11.28
C ASP A 189 15.03 14.66 9.98
N ASP A 190 14.23 15.52 9.35
CA ASP A 190 14.52 16.18 8.08
C ASP A 190 14.67 15.24 6.87
N ALA A 191 14.32 13.97 7.00
CA ALA A 191 14.22 13.04 5.89
C ALA A 191 12.77 12.85 5.43
N HIS A 192 12.61 12.68 4.12
CA HIS A 192 11.36 12.25 3.51
C HIS A 192 11.39 10.75 3.27
N ILE A 193 10.40 10.04 3.75
CA ILE A 193 10.27 8.58 3.65
C ILE A 193 9.02 8.28 2.83
N TYR A 194 9.20 7.68 1.69
CA TYR A 194 8.13 7.28 0.79
C TYR A 194 8.01 5.75 0.79
N LEU A 195 6.91 5.24 1.31
CA LEU A 195 6.60 3.82 1.26
C LEU A 195 5.80 3.53 0.00
N PHE A 196 6.25 2.59 -0.79
CA PHE A 196 5.52 2.04 -1.93
C PHE A 196 5.21 0.57 -1.68
N VAL A 197 3.96 0.16 -1.97
CA VAL A 197 3.50 -1.22 -1.79
C VAL A 197 2.85 -1.70 -3.06
N ASN A 198 3.20 -2.90 -3.49
CA ASN A 198 2.54 -3.61 -4.58
C ASN A 198 1.47 -4.56 -4.01
N GLU A 199 0.20 -4.26 -4.23
CA GLU A 199 -0.93 -5.12 -3.83
C GLU A 199 -1.33 -6.13 -4.93
N ASP A 200 -0.68 -6.10 -6.10
CA ASP A 200 -0.92 -7.12 -7.12
C ASP A 200 -0.35 -8.46 -6.64
N LYS A 201 -1.17 -9.49 -6.71
CA LYS A 201 -0.80 -10.84 -6.27
C LYS A 201 0.01 -11.62 -7.31
N ASN A 202 -0.01 -11.17 -8.57
CA ASN A 202 0.56 -11.92 -9.68
C ASN A 202 1.67 -11.18 -10.41
N ASN A 203 1.65 -9.85 -10.39
CA ASN A 203 2.51 -9.06 -11.26
C ASN A 203 3.45 -8.16 -10.49
N GLN A 204 4.71 -8.16 -10.89
CA GLN A 204 5.69 -7.15 -10.49
C GLN A 204 5.28 -5.79 -11.02
N ILE A 205 5.41 -4.75 -10.22
CA ILE A 205 5.23 -3.37 -10.66
C ILE A 205 6.60 -2.75 -10.91
N GLN A 206 6.84 -2.34 -12.15
CA GLN A 206 8.01 -1.56 -12.55
C GLN A 206 7.55 -0.22 -13.11
N THR A 207 7.95 0.87 -12.50
CA THR A 207 7.52 2.21 -12.93
C THR A 207 8.55 3.28 -12.58
N GLU A 208 8.42 4.44 -13.25
CA GLU A 208 9.10 5.67 -12.85
C GLU A 208 8.20 6.49 -11.93
N ILE A 209 8.75 6.91 -10.80
CA ILE A 209 8.10 7.85 -9.89
C ILE A 209 8.77 9.20 -10.04
N LYS A 210 7.95 10.24 -10.21
CA LYS A 210 8.39 11.64 -10.20
C LYS A 210 7.90 12.31 -8.91
N PHE A 211 8.80 13.00 -8.23
CA PHE A 211 8.51 13.77 -7.02
C PHE A 211 8.32 15.24 -7.36
N SER A 212 7.30 15.88 -6.78
CA SER A 212 6.99 17.29 -7.08
C SER A 212 7.91 18.26 -6.33
N LYS A 213 8.46 17.86 -5.18
CA LYS A 213 9.22 18.73 -4.27
C LYS A 213 10.69 18.32 -4.07
N SER A 214 11.14 17.23 -4.68
CA SER A 214 12.51 16.75 -4.55
C SER A 214 13.12 16.44 -5.92
N GLU A 215 14.40 16.74 -6.09
CA GLU A 215 15.15 16.34 -7.28
C GLU A 215 15.58 14.87 -7.25
N MET A 216 15.52 14.23 -6.09
CA MET A 216 15.90 12.82 -5.88
C MET A 216 17.25 12.47 -6.54
N SER A 217 18.22 13.37 -6.42
CA SER A 217 19.54 13.15 -7.02
C SER A 217 20.28 11.97 -6.41
N GLU A 218 20.18 11.85 -5.08
CA GLU A 218 20.68 10.73 -4.30
C GLU A 218 19.59 10.32 -3.31
N TYR A 219 19.37 9.01 -3.13
CA TYR A 219 18.40 8.48 -2.21
C TYR A 219 18.81 7.11 -1.69
N ILE A 220 18.16 6.67 -0.60
CA ILE A 220 18.29 5.31 -0.09
C ILE A 220 17.04 4.53 -0.48
N GLU A 221 17.24 3.37 -1.07
CA GLU A 221 16.20 2.35 -1.22
C GLU A 221 16.36 1.34 -0.08
N TYR A 222 15.33 1.19 0.74
CA TYR A 222 15.34 0.31 1.90
C TYR A 222 14.30 -0.79 1.78
N ASP A 223 14.79 -2.02 1.81
CA ASP A 223 13.99 -3.23 1.92
C ASP A 223 13.81 -3.59 3.39
N CYS A 224 12.61 -3.32 3.93
CA CYS A 224 12.28 -3.64 5.31
C CYS A 224 12.21 -5.14 5.59
N PHE A 225 11.92 -5.97 4.58
CA PHE A 225 11.80 -7.41 4.75
C PHE A 225 13.17 -8.07 4.91
N GLU A 226 14.12 -7.73 4.03
CA GLU A 226 15.48 -8.23 4.08
C GLU A 226 16.40 -7.40 5.01
N ASN A 227 15.93 -6.25 5.49
CA ASN A 227 16.72 -5.29 6.28
C ASN A 227 17.97 -4.83 5.54
N LYS A 228 17.81 -4.44 4.29
CA LYS A 228 18.89 -3.96 3.43
C LYS A 228 18.61 -2.57 2.90
N ALA A 229 19.63 -1.74 2.91
CA ALA A 229 19.57 -0.39 2.38
C ALA A 229 20.60 -0.20 1.28
N TYR A 230 20.20 0.44 0.19
CA TYR A 230 21.05 0.69 -0.97
C TYR A 230 21.06 2.16 -1.33
N LYS A 231 22.26 2.71 -1.55
CA LYS A 231 22.42 4.04 -2.14
C LYS A 231 22.14 3.99 -3.62
N LYS A 232 21.26 4.84 -4.08
CA LYS A 232 20.86 4.97 -5.48
C LYS A 232 20.84 6.42 -5.91
N THR A 233 20.84 6.64 -7.22
CA THR A 233 20.73 7.97 -7.82
C THR A 233 19.52 8.04 -8.72
N GLY A 234 18.80 9.15 -8.61
CA GLY A 234 17.73 9.50 -9.53
C GLY A 234 18.20 10.52 -10.57
N ARG A 235 17.29 10.93 -11.43
CA ARG A 235 17.54 11.94 -12.46
C ARG A 235 16.33 12.83 -12.66
N ASN A 236 16.53 14.15 -12.58
CA ASN A 236 15.47 15.14 -12.84
C ASN A 236 14.21 14.91 -12.00
N GLY A 237 14.36 14.61 -10.71
CA GLY A 237 13.24 14.34 -9.81
C GLY A 237 12.54 13.02 -10.07
N LYS A 238 13.17 12.07 -10.78
CA LYS A 238 12.62 10.76 -11.11
C LYS A 238 13.49 9.64 -10.59
N ILE A 239 12.85 8.60 -10.10
CA ILE A 239 13.47 7.34 -9.74
C ILE A 239 12.74 6.18 -10.43
N LYS A 240 13.42 5.05 -10.56
CA LYS A 240 12.79 3.78 -10.97
C LYS A 240 12.60 2.89 -9.76
N ILE A 241 11.41 2.36 -9.61
CA ILE A 241 11.09 1.34 -8.61
C ILE A 241 10.69 0.04 -9.28
N SER A 242 10.99 -1.07 -8.61
CA SER A 242 10.61 -2.41 -9.01
C SER A 242 10.20 -3.17 -7.77
N ILE A 243 8.91 -3.55 -7.69
CA ILE A 243 8.33 -4.14 -6.48
C ILE A 243 7.65 -5.44 -6.87
N GLU A 244 8.12 -6.54 -6.29
CA GLU A 244 7.53 -7.87 -6.48
C GLU A 244 6.09 -7.95 -5.93
N PRO A 245 5.29 -8.94 -6.35
CA PRO A 245 3.95 -9.16 -5.80
C PRO A 245 3.94 -9.17 -4.27
N TYR A 246 2.97 -8.47 -3.67
CA TYR A 246 2.81 -8.36 -2.21
C TYR A 246 4.04 -7.87 -1.44
N ASN A 247 4.94 -7.17 -2.11
CA ASN A 247 6.13 -6.60 -1.48
C ASN A 247 6.04 -5.08 -1.36
N SER A 248 7.00 -4.50 -0.66
CA SER A 248 7.11 -3.06 -0.45
C SER A 248 8.55 -2.58 -0.53
N VAL A 249 8.72 -1.31 -0.80
CA VAL A 249 10.01 -0.63 -0.78
C VAL A 249 9.86 0.74 -0.14
N MET A 250 10.84 1.15 0.66
CA MET A 250 10.94 2.52 1.15
C MET A 250 12.01 3.29 0.40
N ILE A 251 11.66 4.49 -0.02
CA ILE A 251 12.58 5.45 -0.62
C ILE A 251 12.80 6.56 0.40
N ILE A 252 14.05 6.82 0.75
CA ILE A 252 14.42 7.81 1.77
C ILE A 252 15.27 8.89 1.11
N ASP A 253 14.75 10.12 1.14
CA ASP A 253 15.45 11.34 0.73
C ASP A 253 15.84 12.13 1.97
N GLY A 254 17.16 12.25 2.22
CA GLY A 254 17.70 12.93 3.40
C GLY A 254 18.75 12.12 4.16
N ALA A 255 19.12 12.63 5.33
CA ALA A 255 20.24 12.10 6.10
C ALA A 255 19.93 10.83 6.92
N TYR A 256 18.66 10.47 7.06
CA TYR A 256 18.28 9.31 7.87
C TYR A 256 18.51 8.01 7.12
N VAL A 257 19.37 7.16 7.66
CA VAL A 257 19.67 5.83 7.09
C VAL A 257 19.43 4.77 8.16
N PRO A 258 18.50 3.82 7.95
CA PRO A 258 18.11 2.83 8.96
C PRO A 258 19.19 1.80 9.29
N SER A 259 20.17 1.60 8.40
CA SER A 259 21.32 0.72 8.53
C SER A 259 22.48 1.23 7.69
N GLU A 260 23.65 0.61 7.76
CA GLU A 260 24.73 0.92 6.81
C GLU A 260 24.24 0.61 5.38
N ALA A 261 24.15 1.66 4.56
CA ALA A 261 23.70 1.52 3.20
C ALA A 261 24.85 1.05 2.30
N GLU A 262 24.61 0.03 1.53
CA GLU A 262 25.52 -0.50 0.52
C GLU A 262 25.37 0.25 -0.81
N GLU A 263 26.43 0.30 -1.60
CA GLU A 263 26.32 0.74 -2.99
C GLU A 263 25.49 -0.26 -3.80
N TYR A 264 24.47 0.21 -4.47
CA TYR A 264 23.64 -0.64 -5.34
C TYR A 264 24.47 -1.16 -6.51
N ARG A 265 24.47 -2.46 -6.68
CA ARG A 265 25.05 -3.14 -7.84
C ARG A 265 23.96 -3.87 -8.57
N GLU A 266 23.67 -3.43 -9.78
CA GLU A 266 22.73 -4.11 -10.66
C GLU A 266 23.22 -5.54 -10.92
N LYS A 267 22.36 -6.51 -10.66
CA LYS A 267 22.64 -7.92 -11.00
C LYS A 267 22.35 -8.10 -12.48
N ILE A 268 23.40 -8.30 -13.28
CA ILE A 268 23.27 -8.61 -14.70
C ILE A 268 23.18 -10.13 -14.81
N PHE A 269 22.02 -10.62 -15.24
CA PHE A 269 21.80 -12.04 -15.52
C PHE A 269 22.27 -12.36 -16.94
N GLY A 270 22.93 -13.49 -17.10
CA GLY A 270 23.41 -13.99 -18.37
C GLY A 270 22.40 -14.92 -19.06
N GLU A 271 22.87 -16.06 -19.56
CA GLU A 271 22.02 -17.04 -20.22
C GLU A 271 21.12 -17.78 -19.24
N GLU A 272 19.85 -17.87 -19.53
CA GLU A 272 18.89 -18.71 -18.83
C GLU A 272 18.89 -20.14 -19.43
N TYR A 273 18.73 -21.12 -18.58
CA TYR A 273 18.46 -22.48 -19.04
C TYR A 273 17.50 -23.19 -18.09
N GLU A 274 16.56 -23.88 -18.69
CA GLU A 274 15.56 -24.64 -17.93
C GLU A 274 16.19 -25.88 -17.29
N ILE A 275 15.86 -26.12 -16.03
CA ILE A 275 16.22 -27.34 -15.31
C ILE A 275 14.95 -28.14 -15.08
N LYS A 276 14.97 -29.43 -15.47
CA LYS A 276 13.88 -30.37 -15.21
C LYS A 276 14.36 -31.40 -14.18
N PRO A 277 14.26 -31.06 -12.89
CA PRO A 277 14.74 -31.95 -11.83
C PRO A 277 13.68 -32.97 -11.43
N GLU A 278 14.11 -34.13 -10.95
CA GLU A 278 13.25 -35.03 -10.15
C GLU A 278 13.24 -34.53 -8.71
N PHE A 279 12.08 -34.25 -8.17
CA PHE A 279 11.90 -33.84 -6.77
C PHE A 279 11.57 -35.04 -5.89
N LYS A 280 12.24 -35.11 -4.74
CA LYS A 280 11.84 -35.93 -3.62
C LYS A 280 10.99 -35.09 -2.69
N ILE A 281 9.72 -35.46 -2.50
CA ILE A 281 8.78 -34.74 -1.63
C ILE A 281 8.69 -35.47 -0.30
N SER A 282 8.81 -34.69 0.78
CA SER A 282 8.58 -35.16 2.14
C SER A 282 7.64 -34.21 2.86
N LEU A 283 6.80 -34.74 3.73
CA LEU A 283 5.75 -34.03 4.44
C LEU A 283 5.97 -34.10 5.95
N ALA A 284 5.67 -32.99 6.65
CA ALA A 284 5.63 -32.92 8.10
C ALA A 284 4.32 -32.26 8.54
N GLU A 285 3.53 -32.92 9.36
CA GLU A 285 2.22 -32.42 9.81
C GLU A 285 2.35 -31.35 10.90
N GLY A 286 1.48 -30.35 10.85
CA GLY A 286 1.44 -29.25 11.81
C GLY A 286 2.77 -28.51 11.89
N ASN A 287 3.27 -28.33 13.12
CA ASN A 287 4.57 -27.71 13.41
C ASN A 287 5.72 -28.73 13.56
N SER A 288 5.50 -29.97 13.17
CA SER A 288 6.52 -31.00 13.25
C SER A 288 7.70 -30.68 12.31
N ASP A 289 8.93 -30.97 12.78
CA ASP A 289 10.13 -30.98 11.94
C ASP A 289 10.49 -32.39 11.47
N LYS A 290 9.64 -33.40 11.76
CA LYS A 290 9.83 -34.77 11.30
C LYS A 290 9.21 -34.98 9.96
N PHE A 291 10.02 -34.89 8.92
CA PHE A 291 9.61 -35.12 7.55
C PHE A 291 9.57 -36.60 7.19
N GLU A 292 8.43 -37.05 6.70
CA GLU A 292 8.25 -38.38 6.16
C GLU A 292 8.23 -38.34 4.65
N PHE A 293 8.92 -39.29 4.00
CA PHE A 293 8.90 -39.39 2.54
C PHE A 293 7.48 -39.60 2.03
N TYR A 294 7.10 -38.84 1.01
CA TYR A 294 5.79 -38.93 0.39
C TYR A 294 5.89 -39.56 -1.01
N LYS A 295 6.52 -38.87 -1.96
CA LYS A 295 6.75 -39.41 -3.31
C LYS A 295 7.89 -38.68 -4.04
N LYS A 296 8.24 -39.23 -5.20
CA LYS A 296 9.10 -38.57 -6.18
C LYS A 296 8.25 -38.12 -7.37
N THR A 297 8.59 -36.97 -7.97
CA THR A 297 7.91 -36.39 -9.12
C THR A 297 8.86 -35.50 -9.91
N ASP A 298 8.63 -35.34 -11.19
CA ASP A 298 9.28 -34.38 -12.08
C ASP A 298 8.46 -33.10 -12.28
N GLU A 299 7.23 -33.08 -11.75
CA GLU A 299 6.34 -31.92 -11.77
C GLU A 299 5.89 -31.55 -10.37
N LEU A 300 5.85 -30.25 -10.09
CA LEU A 300 5.23 -29.73 -8.86
C LEU A 300 3.71 -29.85 -8.98
N PHE A 301 3.06 -30.28 -7.92
CA PHE A 301 1.61 -30.48 -7.90
C PHE A 301 1.03 -30.03 -6.57
N ASN A 302 -0.28 -29.82 -6.55
CA ASN A 302 -0.99 -29.48 -5.34
C ASN A 302 -1.15 -30.68 -4.41
N VAL A 303 -0.32 -30.75 -3.35
CA VAL A 303 -0.36 -31.82 -2.34
C VAL A 303 -1.71 -31.90 -1.64
N THR A 304 -2.45 -30.79 -1.53
CA THR A 304 -3.79 -30.76 -0.95
C THR A 304 -4.90 -30.97 -1.98
N GLY A 305 -4.54 -31.36 -3.20
CA GLY A 305 -5.50 -31.73 -4.25
C GLY A 305 -6.41 -32.89 -3.80
N ARG A 306 -7.59 -32.96 -4.43
CA ARG A 306 -8.64 -33.94 -4.07
C ARG A 306 -8.16 -35.39 -4.07
N ASP A 307 -7.26 -35.72 -5.00
CA ASP A 307 -6.76 -37.09 -5.22
C ASP A 307 -5.45 -37.37 -4.47
N GLU A 308 -4.98 -36.44 -3.65
CA GLU A 308 -3.74 -36.50 -2.87
C GLU A 308 -4.06 -36.48 -1.37
N ARG A 309 -3.72 -35.41 -0.66
CA ARG A 309 -3.96 -35.23 0.78
C ARG A 309 -4.81 -34.01 1.07
N PRO A 310 -6.13 -34.02 0.79
CA PRO A 310 -6.98 -32.82 0.85
C PRO A 310 -7.09 -32.19 2.25
N HIS A 311 -6.75 -32.94 3.30
CA HIS A 311 -6.76 -32.45 4.70
C HIS A 311 -5.37 -32.19 5.28
N PHE A 312 -4.32 -32.21 4.43
CA PHE A 312 -2.97 -31.97 4.91
C PHE A 312 -2.80 -30.50 5.32
N SER A 313 -2.26 -30.31 6.51
CA SER A 313 -1.79 -29.03 7.03
C SER A 313 -0.43 -29.24 7.67
N GLY A 314 0.61 -28.57 7.16
CA GLY A 314 1.96 -28.77 7.61
C GLY A 314 3.00 -28.20 6.66
N HIS A 315 4.17 -28.80 6.65
CA HIS A 315 5.30 -28.40 5.84
C HIS A 315 5.57 -29.41 4.74
N ILE A 316 5.83 -28.89 3.55
CA ILE A 316 6.25 -29.68 2.39
C ILE A 316 7.72 -29.38 2.13
N LYS A 317 8.54 -30.41 2.04
CA LYS A 317 9.95 -30.30 1.67
C LYS A 317 10.17 -30.90 0.30
N TYR A 318 10.67 -30.09 -0.62
CA TYR A 318 11.11 -30.49 -1.96
C TYR A 318 12.65 -30.58 -1.94
N GLU A 319 13.18 -31.72 -2.29
CA GLU A 319 14.62 -31.94 -2.39
C GLU A 319 14.97 -32.42 -3.79
N THR A 320 15.97 -31.79 -4.39
CA THR A 320 16.46 -32.20 -5.72
C THR A 320 17.97 -31.97 -5.82
N GLU A 321 18.61 -32.67 -6.75
CA GLU A 321 20.01 -32.49 -7.08
C GLU A 321 20.16 -31.94 -8.48
N VAL A 322 20.88 -30.83 -8.60
CA VAL A 322 21.10 -30.16 -9.89
C VAL A 322 22.59 -30.10 -10.19
N LYS A 323 22.97 -30.48 -11.41
CA LYS A 323 24.35 -30.29 -11.89
C LYS A 323 24.50 -28.87 -12.47
N LEU A 324 25.26 -28.05 -11.79
CA LEU A 324 25.54 -26.69 -12.21
C LEU A 324 26.61 -26.67 -13.32
N LYS A 325 26.38 -25.82 -14.32
CA LYS A 325 27.36 -25.61 -15.42
C LYS A 325 28.38 -24.52 -15.10
N LYS A 326 28.04 -23.60 -14.19
CA LYS A 326 28.86 -22.45 -13.75
C LYS A 326 28.72 -22.26 -12.24
N ASN A 327 29.59 -21.50 -11.62
CA ASN A 327 29.60 -21.30 -10.16
C ASN A 327 28.72 -20.13 -9.68
N ASP A 328 28.44 -19.15 -10.55
CA ASP A 328 27.61 -17.97 -10.21
C ASP A 328 26.24 -18.10 -10.88
N LEU A 329 25.27 -18.63 -10.16
CA LEU A 329 23.95 -18.91 -10.67
C LEU A 329 22.89 -18.35 -9.72
N MET A 330 21.81 -17.86 -10.29
CA MET A 330 20.55 -17.61 -9.59
C MET A 330 19.56 -18.70 -10.00
N LEU A 331 18.88 -19.27 -9.02
CA LEU A 331 17.80 -20.21 -9.25
C LEU A 331 16.49 -19.43 -9.24
N ASP A 332 15.77 -19.48 -10.36
CA ASP A 332 14.39 -19.03 -10.45
C ASP A 332 13.46 -20.22 -10.23
N LEU A 333 12.56 -20.12 -9.27
CA LEU A 333 11.61 -21.18 -8.91
C LEU A 333 10.27 -21.05 -9.67
N GLY A 334 10.12 -20.01 -10.49
CA GLY A 334 8.94 -19.79 -11.32
C GLY A 334 7.69 -19.51 -10.49
N TYR A 335 7.59 -18.32 -9.93
CA TYR A 335 6.38 -17.87 -9.24
C TYR A 335 5.40 -17.24 -10.20
#